data_71f932425bd213b1bd0478d0335e9686
#
_entry.id   71f932425bd213b1bd0478d0335e9686
#
_cell.length_a   1.000
_cell.length_b   1.000
_cell.length_c   1.000
_cell.angle_alpha   90.00
_cell.angle_beta   90.00
_cell.angle_gamma   90.00
#
_symmetry.space_group_name_H-M   'P 1'
#
loop_
_entity.id
_entity.type
_entity.pdbx_description
1 polymer ?
#
loop_
_entity_poly.entity_id
_entity_poly.type
_entity_poly.pdbx_seq_one_letter_code
_entity_poly.pdbx_strand_id
1 'polypeptide(L)'
;MAHLIELYDTTLRDGTQAENFNLSVEDKIRITLALDDLGIDFIEGGWPGSNPVSVEYFDKMQDVELKHARLSAFGSTRHFRNRPEKDPNLLALQKAKTPAITIFGKSWDIHVRDALHIELDDNLLIIQDTLAFLRPFVEHLFYDAEHFFDGFKNNEDYALETLASAVDGGAETIILCDTNGGTLPHEIPPIIKRVRQFLAEKDRTVHLGIHAHNDSETAVANSLIAVSDSQVRQVQGTINGFGERCGNANLTSIIPALIFKMGVECEVRKHIDKLYTASRLVNELANLPHNRYQPYVGQSAFAHKGGIHVSAVKQNPLTYEH
;
A
#
# COMPACT_ATOMS: atom_id res chain seq x y z
N MET A 1 -24.75 -2.87 3.17
CA MET A 1 -23.98 -3.06 1.92
C MET A 1 -22.70 -3.77 2.31
N ALA A 2 -22.28 -4.78 1.56
CA ALA A 2 -21.00 -5.44 1.82
C ALA A 2 -19.89 -4.39 1.72
N HIS A 3 -18.98 -4.39 2.68
CA HIS A 3 -17.85 -3.46 2.72
C HIS A 3 -16.81 -3.93 1.69
N LEU A 4 -16.69 -3.21 0.60
CA LEU A 4 -15.72 -3.52 -0.45
C LEU A 4 -14.35 -2.98 -0.04
N ILE A 5 -13.38 -3.87 0.09
CA ILE A 5 -11.98 -3.50 0.34
C ILE A 5 -11.21 -3.47 -0.98
N GLU A 6 -10.50 -2.38 -1.20
CA GLU A 6 -9.58 -2.19 -2.31
C GLU A 6 -8.18 -2.68 -1.92
N LEU A 7 -7.59 -3.51 -2.77
CA LEU A 7 -6.23 -4.02 -2.59
C LEU A 7 -5.27 -3.22 -3.48
N TYR A 8 -4.25 -2.65 -2.86
CA TYR A 8 -3.25 -1.83 -3.53
C TYR A 8 -1.86 -2.50 -3.38
N ASP A 9 -1.31 -2.94 -4.50
CA ASP A 9 -0.01 -3.63 -4.53
C ASP A 9 1.13 -2.66 -4.79
N THR A 10 2.14 -2.65 -3.91
CA THR A 10 3.35 -1.84 -4.03
C THR A 10 4.61 -2.67 -4.33
N THR A 11 4.46 -3.91 -4.79
CA THR A 11 5.59 -4.82 -5.08
C THR A 11 6.60 -4.22 -6.05
N LEU A 12 6.11 -3.52 -7.08
CA LEU A 12 6.96 -2.97 -8.15
C LEU A 12 7.66 -1.66 -7.78
N ARG A 13 7.29 -1.03 -6.67
CA ARG A 13 7.97 0.17 -6.16
C ARG A 13 8.59 -0.09 -4.80
N ASP A 14 7.81 -0.25 -3.75
CA ASP A 14 8.27 -0.44 -2.38
C ASP A 14 8.94 -1.81 -2.19
N GLY A 15 8.34 -2.84 -2.79
CA GLY A 15 8.93 -4.17 -2.81
C GLY A 15 10.34 -4.20 -3.39
N THR A 16 10.60 -3.40 -4.44
CA THR A 16 11.94 -3.31 -5.06
C THR A 16 13.00 -2.59 -4.22
N GLN A 17 12.61 -2.04 -3.06
CA GLN A 17 13.55 -1.49 -2.08
C GLN A 17 14.15 -2.56 -1.16
N ALA A 18 13.67 -3.81 -1.24
CA ALA A 18 14.29 -4.94 -0.56
C ALA A 18 15.70 -5.22 -1.12
N GLU A 19 16.62 -5.63 -0.24
CA GLU A 19 17.96 -6.03 -0.65
C GLU A 19 17.92 -7.18 -1.68
N ASN A 20 18.71 -7.06 -2.74
CA ASN A 20 18.80 -8.03 -3.83
C ASN A 20 17.52 -8.22 -4.66
N PHE A 21 16.54 -7.35 -4.52
CA PHE A 21 15.30 -7.37 -5.29
C PHE A 21 15.41 -6.40 -6.47
N ASN A 22 15.76 -6.90 -7.65
CA ASN A 22 15.90 -6.10 -8.85
C ASN A 22 15.00 -6.67 -9.96
N LEU A 23 14.27 -5.79 -10.63
CA LEU A 23 13.38 -6.14 -11.75
C LEU A 23 13.74 -5.34 -12.98
N SER A 24 13.80 -5.99 -14.13
CA SER A 24 13.80 -5.33 -15.43
C SER A 24 12.42 -4.73 -15.73
N VAL A 25 12.32 -3.90 -16.76
CA VAL A 25 11.03 -3.36 -17.22
C VAL A 25 10.09 -4.49 -17.65
N GLU A 26 10.61 -5.49 -18.34
CA GLU A 26 9.87 -6.68 -18.79
C GLU A 26 9.36 -7.51 -17.60
N ASP A 27 10.15 -7.66 -16.55
CA ASP A 27 9.72 -8.35 -15.33
C ASP A 27 8.60 -7.61 -14.63
N LYS A 28 8.69 -6.27 -14.54
CA LYS A 28 7.63 -5.43 -14.00
C LYS A 28 6.32 -5.60 -14.77
N ILE A 29 6.37 -5.60 -16.10
CA ILE A 29 5.18 -5.82 -16.95
C ILE A 29 4.58 -7.20 -16.69
N ARG A 30 5.40 -8.26 -16.62
CA ARG A 30 4.93 -9.61 -16.32
C ARG A 30 4.26 -9.73 -14.95
N ILE A 31 4.82 -9.09 -13.92
CA ILE A 31 4.22 -9.04 -12.58
C ILE A 31 2.90 -8.26 -12.63
N THR A 32 2.87 -7.11 -13.31
CA THR A 32 1.65 -6.30 -13.47
C THR A 32 0.51 -7.13 -14.05
N LEU A 33 0.77 -7.87 -15.13
CA LEU A 33 -0.25 -8.72 -15.76
C LEU A 33 -0.72 -9.86 -14.85
N ALA A 34 0.17 -10.43 -14.05
CA ALA A 34 -0.20 -11.47 -13.08
C ALA A 34 -1.04 -10.91 -11.92
N LEU A 35 -0.76 -9.70 -11.46
CA LEU A 35 -1.54 -9.00 -10.43
C LEU A 35 -2.91 -8.56 -10.95
N ASP A 36 -2.98 -8.09 -12.19
CA ASP A 36 -4.24 -7.80 -12.88
C ASP A 36 -5.12 -9.06 -13.02
N ASP A 37 -4.52 -10.16 -13.45
CA ASP A 37 -5.21 -11.45 -13.54
C ASP A 37 -5.65 -12.00 -12.18
N LEU A 38 -4.95 -11.67 -11.10
CA LEU A 38 -5.33 -11.99 -9.72
C LEU A 38 -6.51 -11.14 -9.25
N GLY A 39 -6.73 -9.96 -9.86
CA GLY A 39 -7.80 -9.04 -9.49
C GLY A 39 -7.39 -8.00 -8.45
N ILE A 40 -6.12 -7.61 -8.41
CA ILE A 40 -5.65 -6.46 -7.61
C ILE A 40 -6.26 -5.18 -8.18
N ASP A 41 -6.74 -4.29 -7.31
CA ASP A 41 -7.45 -3.07 -7.73
C ASP A 41 -6.49 -1.98 -8.23
N PHE A 42 -5.37 -1.78 -7.52
CA PHE A 42 -4.35 -0.80 -7.87
C PHE A 42 -2.94 -1.41 -7.82
N ILE A 43 -2.11 -1.06 -8.80
CA ILE A 43 -0.71 -1.52 -8.88
C ILE A 43 0.20 -0.30 -8.98
N GLU A 44 1.07 -0.12 -8.01
CA GLU A 44 2.04 0.96 -7.96
C GLU A 44 3.27 0.62 -8.79
N GLY A 45 3.32 1.17 -10.00
CA GLY A 45 4.33 0.79 -10.99
C GLY A 45 5.73 1.33 -10.71
N GLY A 46 5.86 2.40 -9.93
CA GLY A 46 7.15 3.03 -9.61
C GLY A 46 7.07 4.55 -9.49
N TRP A 47 8.24 5.17 -9.33
CA TRP A 47 8.40 6.62 -9.22
C TRP A 47 9.06 7.19 -10.48
N PRO A 48 8.29 7.74 -11.44
CA PRO A 48 8.83 8.23 -12.72
C PRO A 48 9.78 9.41 -12.55
N GLY A 49 9.65 10.19 -11.48
CA GLY A 49 10.57 11.29 -11.16
C GLY A 49 11.93 10.86 -10.58
N SER A 50 12.11 9.58 -10.21
CA SER A 50 13.28 9.11 -9.48
C SER A 50 14.27 8.29 -10.33
N ASN A 51 13.79 7.52 -11.30
CA ASN A 51 14.67 6.66 -12.10
C ASN A 51 14.17 6.38 -13.53
N PRO A 52 15.09 6.16 -14.51
CA PRO A 52 14.72 5.89 -15.91
C PRO A 52 13.93 4.61 -16.13
N VAL A 53 14.14 3.56 -15.31
CA VAL A 53 13.42 2.29 -15.42
C VAL A 53 11.93 2.50 -15.18
N SER A 54 11.56 3.35 -14.22
CA SER A 54 10.16 3.70 -13.99
C SER A 54 9.56 4.48 -15.17
N VAL A 55 10.32 5.40 -15.78
CA VAL A 55 9.85 6.12 -16.98
C VAL A 55 9.58 5.14 -18.11
N GLU A 56 10.55 4.28 -18.45
CA GLU A 56 10.41 3.28 -19.52
C GLU A 56 9.25 2.32 -19.23
N TYR A 57 9.07 1.90 -17.98
CA TYR A 57 7.94 1.05 -17.59
C TYR A 57 6.59 1.72 -17.89
N PHE A 58 6.38 2.96 -17.44
CA PHE A 58 5.13 3.67 -17.71
C PHE A 58 4.92 3.95 -19.20
N ASP A 59 5.96 4.26 -19.96
CA ASP A 59 5.87 4.45 -21.40
C ASP A 59 5.39 3.16 -22.09
N LYS A 60 5.94 1.99 -21.75
CA LYS A 60 5.50 0.70 -22.30
C LYS A 60 4.10 0.30 -21.86
N MET A 61 3.73 0.62 -20.63
CA MET A 61 2.41 0.29 -20.08
C MET A 61 1.27 1.08 -20.73
N GLN A 62 1.53 2.19 -21.45
CA GLN A 62 0.50 2.90 -22.19
C GLN A 62 -0.14 2.05 -23.31
N ASP A 63 0.59 1.07 -23.84
CA ASP A 63 0.13 0.16 -24.89
C ASP A 63 -0.42 -1.18 -24.34
N VAL A 64 -0.47 -1.33 -23.00
CA VAL A 64 -0.94 -2.55 -22.33
C VAL A 64 -2.32 -2.32 -21.74
N GLU A 65 -3.30 -3.09 -22.20
CA GLU A 65 -4.65 -3.07 -21.65
C GLU A 65 -4.72 -4.00 -20.43
N LEU A 66 -5.10 -3.43 -19.28
CA LEU A 66 -5.39 -4.18 -18.05
C LEU A 66 -6.90 -4.45 -17.97
N LYS A 67 -7.28 -5.62 -17.45
CA LYS A 67 -8.67 -6.08 -17.36
C LYS A 67 -9.40 -5.48 -16.16
N HIS A 68 -8.69 -5.31 -15.06
CA HIS A 68 -9.24 -4.91 -13.77
C HIS A 68 -8.39 -3.84 -13.08
N ALA A 69 -7.09 -4.08 -12.97
CA ALA A 69 -6.19 -3.22 -12.21
C ALA A 69 -6.02 -1.82 -12.82
N ARG A 70 -5.84 -0.84 -11.96
CA ARG A 70 -5.44 0.53 -12.32
C ARG A 70 -4.01 0.78 -11.93
N LEU A 71 -3.19 1.25 -12.88
CA LEU A 71 -1.82 1.65 -12.57
C LEU A 71 -1.81 2.95 -11.77
N SER A 72 -0.95 2.99 -10.75
CA SER A 72 -0.63 4.20 -9.99
C SER A 72 0.84 4.58 -10.18
N ALA A 73 1.09 5.85 -10.47
CA ALA A 73 2.41 6.43 -10.39
C ALA A 73 2.62 7.01 -8.99
N PHE A 74 3.80 6.78 -8.42
CA PHE A 74 4.15 7.22 -7.07
C PHE A 74 5.12 8.40 -7.10
N GLY A 75 4.99 9.32 -6.16
CA GLY A 75 5.93 10.43 -6.01
C GLY A 75 5.75 11.19 -4.71
N SER A 76 6.70 12.10 -4.42
CA SER A 76 6.62 12.99 -3.27
C SER A 76 5.75 14.20 -3.54
N THR A 77 5.38 14.92 -2.50
CA THR A 77 4.96 16.31 -2.60
C THR A 77 6.02 17.14 -3.34
N ARG A 78 5.60 18.30 -3.92
CA ARG A 78 6.51 19.23 -4.58
C ARG A 78 7.66 19.65 -3.65
N HIS A 79 8.79 19.98 -4.25
CA HIS A 79 9.88 20.58 -3.51
C HIS A 79 9.49 21.99 -3.01
N PHE A 80 9.84 22.34 -1.77
CA PHE A 80 9.42 23.59 -1.12
C PHE A 80 9.80 24.87 -1.90
N ARG A 81 10.86 24.85 -2.72
CA ARG A 81 11.30 25.98 -3.56
C ARG A 81 10.57 26.08 -4.89
N ASN A 82 9.85 25.04 -5.29
CA ASN A 82 9.21 25.00 -6.60
C ASN A 82 7.73 25.37 -6.49
N ARG A 83 7.21 26.00 -7.53
CA ARG A 83 5.76 26.03 -7.76
C ARG A 83 5.33 24.71 -8.37
N PRO A 84 4.09 24.22 -8.12
CA PRO A 84 3.62 22.93 -8.65
C PRO A 84 3.84 22.78 -10.16
N GLU A 85 3.53 23.83 -10.95
CA GLU A 85 3.60 23.80 -12.41
C GLU A 85 5.04 23.74 -12.95
N LYS A 86 6.04 23.90 -12.10
CA LYS A 86 7.47 23.89 -12.45
C LYS A 86 8.25 22.81 -11.70
N ASP A 87 7.56 22.01 -10.89
CA ASP A 87 8.21 20.93 -10.13
C ASP A 87 8.48 19.73 -11.03
N PRO A 88 9.76 19.33 -11.21
CA PRO A 88 10.11 18.23 -12.12
C PRO A 88 9.47 16.90 -11.74
N ASN A 89 9.29 16.63 -10.43
CA ASN A 89 8.65 15.42 -9.95
C ASN A 89 7.16 15.39 -10.33
N LEU A 90 6.43 16.48 -10.11
CA LEU A 90 5.01 16.56 -10.46
C LEU A 90 4.79 16.49 -11.98
N LEU A 91 5.66 17.13 -12.76
CA LEU A 91 5.60 17.03 -14.22
C LEU A 91 5.91 15.63 -14.73
N ALA A 92 6.81 14.87 -14.07
CA ALA A 92 7.06 13.47 -14.40
C ALA A 92 5.85 12.58 -14.09
N LEU A 93 5.18 12.80 -12.97
CA LEU A 93 3.93 12.11 -12.60
C LEU A 93 2.83 12.37 -13.63
N GLN A 94 2.63 13.63 -14.03
CA GLN A 94 1.65 13.99 -15.06
C GLN A 94 1.96 13.31 -16.41
N LYS A 95 3.26 13.25 -16.78
CA LYS A 95 3.73 12.62 -18.00
C LYS A 95 3.51 11.09 -18.02
N ALA A 96 3.49 10.44 -16.86
CA ALA A 96 3.25 8.99 -16.77
C ALA A 96 1.84 8.59 -17.25
N LYS A 97 0.87 9.52 -17.26
CA LYS A 97 -0.51 9.32 -17.78
C LYS A 97 -1.21 8.10 -17.17
N THR A 98 -0.99 7.85 -15.90
CA THR A 98 -1.66 6.77 -15.17
C THR A 98 -3.05 7.20 -14.70
N PRO A 99 -4.04 6.27 -14.60
CA PRO A 99 -5.36 6.58 -14.04
C PRO A 99 -5.30 6.97 -12.56
N ALA A 100 -4.27 6.52 -11.83
CA ALA A 100 -4.07 6.84 -10.43
C ALA A 100 -2.69 7.47 -10.18
N ILE A 101 -2.62 8.37 -9.18
CA ILE A 101 -1.37 8.89 -8.64
C ILE A 101 -1.42 8.78 -7.11
N THR A 102 -0.33 8.33 -6.52
CA THR A 102 -0.11 8.32 -5.07
C THR A 102 1.01 9.29 -4.71
N ILE A 103 0.71 10.22 -3.81
CA ILE A 103 1.65 11.22 -3.32
C ILE A 103 1.94 10.95 -1.86
N PHE A 104 3.22 10.74 -1.51
CA PHE A 104 3.60 10.76 -0.11
C PHE A 104 4.03 12.16 0.36
N GLY A 105 3.67 12.48 1.59
CA GLY A 105 4.08 13.71 2.27
C GLY A 105 4.38 13.47 3.73
N LYS A 106 5.17 14.37 4.33
CA LYS A 106 5.62 14.25 5.71
C LYS A 106 4.49 14.57 6.68
N SER A 107 4.15 13.60 7.55
CA SER A 107 3.12 13.74 8.59
C SER A 107 3.71 13.72 10.01
N TRP A 108 5.03 13.65 10.14
CA TRP A 108 5.75 13.77 11.40
C TRP A 108 6.54 15.08 11.44
N ASP A 109 6.28 15.92 12.43
CA ASP A 109 6.87 17.26 12.56
C ASP A 109 8.41 17.27 12.64
N ILE A 110 9.00 16.23 13.24
CA ILE A 110 10.47 16.04 13.26
C ILE A 110 11.02 16.00 11.82
N HIS A 111 10.38 15.25 10.91
CA HIS A 111 10.84 15.18 9.53
C HIS A 111 10.72 16.51 8.78
N VAL A 112 9.71 17.32 9.12
CA VAL A 112 9.54 18.64 8.51
C VAL A 112 10.63 19.59 8.97
N ARG A 113 10.90 19.62 10.28
CA ARG A 113 11.91 20.53 10.86
C ARG A 113 13.33 20.08 10.55
N ASP A 114 13.63 18.78 10.73
CA ASP A 114 15.00 18.28 10.76
C ASP A 114 15.47 17.69 9.42
N ALA A 115 14.55 17.27 8.54
CA ALA A 115 14.90 16.76 7.22
C ALA A 115 14.57 17.73 6.08
N LEU A 116 13.40 18.38 6.11
CA LEU A 116 13.03 19.36 5.09
C LEU A 116 13.56 20.76 5.42
N HIS A 117 13.82 21.07 6.70
CA HIS A 117 14.24 22.38 7.20
C HIS A 117 13.28 23.51 6.80
N ILE A 118 11.97 23.27 6.95
CA ILE A 118 10.90 24.25 6.67
C ILE A 118 9.95 24.35 7.87
N GLU A 119 9.10 25.38 7.88
CA GLU A 119 8.06 25.53 8.90
C GLU A 119 6.92 24.52 8.69
N LEU A 120 6.21 24.18 9.76
CA LEU A 120 5.12 23.22 9.72
C LEU A 120 3.99 23.66 8.78
N ASP A 121 3.62 24.96 8.83
CA ASP A 121 2.58 25.53 7.97
C ASP A 121 2.96 25.49 6.48
N ASP A 122 4.26 25.66 6.16
CA ASP A 122 4.74 25.51 4.78
C ASP A 122 4.53 24.08 4.26
N ASN A 123 4.77 23.07 5.10
CA ASN A 123 4.53 21.68 4.71
C ASN A 123 3.03 21.39 4.49
N LEU A 124 2.13 21.95 5.31
CA LEU A 124 0.68 21.84 5.11
C LEU A 124 0.29 22.42 3.74
N LEU A 125 0.79 23.59 3.40
CA LEU A 125 0.55 24.23 2.09
C LEU A 125 1.14 23.40 0.94
N ILE A 126 2.36 22.84 1.09
CA ILE A 126 2.99 21.98 0.09
C ILE A 126 2.14 20.73 -0.20
N ILE A 127 1.59 20.10 0.82
CA ILE A 127 0.68 18.95 0.66
C ILE A 127 -0.55 19.36 -0.15
N GLN A 128 -1.23 20.42 0.27
CA GLN A 128 -2.44 20.90 -0.39
C GLN A 128 -2.21 21.32 -1.84
N ASP A 129 -1.18 22.14 -2.10
CA ASP A 129 -0.84 22.63 -3.44
C ASP A 129 -0.50 21.49 -4.41
N THR A 130 0.25 20.48 -3.92
CA THR A 130 0.65 19.33 -4.72
C THR A 130 -0.56 18.55 -5.21
N LEU A 131 -1.46 18.23 -4.29
CA LEU A 131 -2.64 17.43 -4.60
C LEU A 131 -3.63 18.23 -5.47
N ALA A 132 -3.85 19.50 -5.16
CA ALA A 132 -4.71 20.38 -5.95
C ALA A 132 -4.21 20.52 -7.40
N PHE A 133 -2.89 20.57 -7.60
CA PHE A 133 -2.30 20.62 -8.94
C PHE A 133 -2.52 19.32 -9.71
N LEU A 134 -2.37 18.15 -9.06
CA LEU A 134 -2.48 16.84 -9.73
C LEU A 134 -3.92 16.38 -9.92
N ARG A 135 -4.86 16.81 -9.08
CA ARG A 135 -6.25 16.36 -9.11
C ARG A 135 -6.91 16.40 -10.50
N PRO A 136 -6.74 17.43 -11.34
CA PRO A 136 -7.38 17.50 -12.67
C PRO A 136 -6.85 16.48 -13.68
N PHE A 137 -5.72 15.83 -13.42
CA PHE A 137 -5.05 14.97 -14.40
C PHE A 137 -5.29 13.48 -14.19
N VAL A 138 -5.95 13.08 -13.08
CA VAL A 138 -6.13 11.66 -12.73
C VAL A 138 -7.55 11.35 -12.28
N GLU A 139 -7.95 10.10 -12.45
CA GLU A 139 -9.24 9.59 -11.93
C GLU A 139 -9.15 9.41 -10.42
N HIS A 140 -8.02 8.82 -9.95
CA HIS A 140 -7.78 8.49 -8.55
C HIS A 140 -6.55 9.23 -8.01
N LEU A 141 -6.70 9.90 -6.88
CA LEU A 141 -5.61 10.62 -6.21
C LEU A 141 -5.53 10.19 -4.76
N PHE A 142 -4.40 9.57 -4.41
CA PHE A 142 -4.12 9.03 -3.08
C PHE A 142 -3.05 9.86 -2.38
N TYR A 143 -3.16 9.94 -1.05
CA TYR A 143 -2.16 10.58 -0.21
C TYR A 143 -1.64 9.61 0.84
N ASP A 144 -0.37 9.24 0.75
CA ASP A 144 0.33 8.45 1.75
C ASP A 144 0.90 9.40 2.82
N ALA A 145 0.29 9.39 4.00
CA ALA A 145 0.73 10.14 5.16
C ALA A 145 1.95 9.45 5.79
N GLU A 146 3.15 9.74 5.26
CA GLU A 146 4.39 9.07 5.66
C GLU A 146 4.71 9.32 7.14
N HIS A 147 5.06 8.25 7.87
CA HIS A 147 5.27 8.25 9.32
C HIS A 147 4.06 8.77 10.14
N PHE A 148 2.85 8.54 9.66
CA PHE A 148 1.65 9.07 10.31
C PHE A 148 1.53 8.61 11.76
N PHE A 149 1.69 7.31 12.03
CA PHE A 149 1.53 6.77 13.39
C PHE A 149 2.59 7.31 14.36
N ASP A 150 3.83 7.52 13.91
CA ASP A 150 4.89 8.16 14.71
C ASP A 150 4.56 9.62 14.97
N GLY A 151 4.17 10.34 13.92
CA GLY A 151 3.76 11.74 14.00
C GLY A 151 2.57 11.93 14.94
N PHE A 152 1.55 11.08 14.83
CA PHE A 152 0.36 11.11 15.69
C PHE A 152 0.70 10.90 17.17
N LYS A 153 1.54 9.92 17.48
CA LYS A 153 1.98 9.65 18.86
C LYS A 153 2.82 10.78 19.46
N ASN A 154 3.52 11.52 18.62
CA ASN A 154 4.42 12.60 19.06
C ASN A 154 3.75 13.97 19.06
N ASN A 155 3.00 14.30 18.00
CA ASN A 155 2.30 15.57 17.82
C ASN A 155 1.00 15.32 17.05
N GLU A 156 -0.05 14.89 17.81
CA GLU A 156 -1.36 14.52 17.25
C GLU A 156 -1.94 15.63 16.40
N ASP A 157 -1.97 16.85 16.91
CA ASP A 157 -2.61 17.98 16.23
C ASP A 157 -2.00 18.23 14.85
N TYR A 158 -0.67 18.24 14.78
CA TYR A 158 0.02 18.45 13.51
C TYR A 158 -0.20 17.29 12.52
N ALA A 159 -0.08 16.05 12.99
CA ALA A 159 -0.31 14.89 12.14
C ALA A 159 -1.72 14.89 11.55
N LEU A 160 -2.72 15.26 12.34
CA LEU A 160 -4.11 15.37 11.87
C LEU A 160 -4.30 16.53 10.86
N GLU A 161 -3.63 17.69 11.05
CA GLU A 161 -3.71 18.80 10.10
C GLU A 161 -3.09 18.44 8.74
N THR A 162 -2.06 17.57 8.68
CA THR A 162 -1.54 17.08 7.39
C THR A 162 -2.59 16.31 6.60
N LEU A 163 -3.44 15.53 7.28
CA LEU A 163 -4.56 14.83 6.63
C LEU A 163 -5.63 15.79 6.12
N ALA A 164 -5.95 16.82 6.92
CA ALA A 164 -6.90 17.85 6.51
C ALA A 164 -6.41 18.58 5.25
N SER A 165 -5.13 18.96 5.21
CA SER A 165 -4.50 19.59 4.04
C SER A 165 -4.54 18.69 2.80
N ALA A 166 -4.39 17.38 2.97
CA ALA A 166 -4.51 16.43 1.87
C ALA A 166 -5.94 16.33 1.32
N VAL A 167 -6.96 16.32 2.20
CA VAL A 167 -8.37 16.35 1.77
C VAL A 167 -8.68 17.66 1.04
N ASP A 168 -8.23 18.79 1.56
CA ASP A 168 -8.44 20.11 0.94
C ASP A 168 -7.75 20.21 -0.43
N GLY A 169 -6.65 19.49 -0.62
CA GLY A 169 -5.98 19.33 -1.92
C GLY A 169 -6.66 18.36 -2.88
N GLY A 170 -7.69 17.63 -2.45
CA GLY A 170 -8.49 16.75 -3.30
C GLY A 170 -8.09 15.29 -3.30
N ALA A 171 -7.36 14.81 -2.28
CA ALA A 171 -7.15 13.38 -2.08
C ALA A 171 -8.50 12.68 -1.82
N GLU A 172 -8.74 11.56 -2.52
CA GLU A 172 -9.96 10.74 -2.34
C GLU A 172 -9.78 9.65 -1.29
N THR A 173 -8.55 9.19 -1.09
CA THR A 173 -8.17 8.24 -0.05
C THR A 173 -6.88 8.70 0.61
N ILE A 174 -6.88 8.71 1.94
CA ILE A 174 -5.70 8.97 2.76
C ILE A 174 -5.21 7.67 3.35
N ILE A 175 -3.95 7.37 3.11
CA ILE A 175 -3.29 6.17 3.62
C ILE A 175 -2.51 6.52 4.88
N LEU A 176 -2.87 5.88 5.98
CA LEU A 176 -2.14 6.01 7.24
C LEU A 176 -0.94 5.07 7.21
N CYS A 177 0.28 5.62 7.20
CA CYS A 177 1.50 4.84 7.04
C CYS A 177 2.18 4.57 8.39
N ASP A 178 2.37 3.30 8.72
CA ASP A 178 3.27 2.83 9.76
C ASP A 178 4.66 2.56 9.15
N THR A 179 5.34 3.66 8.78
CA THR A 179 6.59 3.63 8.01
C THR A 179 7.74 2.99 8.80
N ASN A 180 7.76 3.14 10.13
CA ASN A 180 8.73 2.48 11.01
C ASN A 180 8.34 1.04 11.36
N GLY A 181 7.12 0.59 11.06
CA GLY A 181 6.64 -0.74 11.42
C GLY A 181 6.63 -1.00 12.92
N GLY A 182 6.51 0.06 13.72
CA GLY A 182 6.59 0.02 15.19
C GLY A 182 5.26 0.13 15.91
N THR A 183 4.15 0.26 15.18
CA THR A 183 2.82 0.37 15.79
C THR A 183 2.26 -1.02 16.10
N LEU A 184 1.73 -1.18 17.32
CA LEU A 184 1.16 -2.45 17.75
C LEU A 184 -0.35 -2.52 17.38
N PRO A 185 -0.91 -3.73 17.18
CA PRO A 185 -2.29 -3.88 16.70
C PRO A 185 -3.35 -3.18 17.56
N HIS A 186 -3.18 -3.13 18.88
CA HIS A 186 -4.15 -2.48 19.77
C HIS A 186 -4.14 -0.94 19.68
N GLU A 187 -3.09 -0.34 19.11
CA GLU A 187 -2.99 1.11 18.90
C GLU A 187 -3.73 1.57 17.64
N ILE A 188 -3.92 0.69 16.65
CA ILE A 188 -4.50 1.02 15.35
C ILE A 188 -5.95 1.52 15.46
N PRO A 189 -6.90 0.79 16.09
CA PRO A 189 -8.31 1.20 16.11
C PRO A 189 -8.56 2.56 16.79
N PRO A 190 -7.97 2.88 17.97
CA PRO A 190 -8.19 4.16 18.61
C PRO A 190 -7.65 5.33 17.77
N ILE A 191 -6.51 5.16 17.10
CA ILE A 191 -5.92 6.20 16.24
C ILE A 191 -6.82 6.44 15.03
N ILE A 192 -7.26 5.41 14.32
CA ILE A 192 -8.17 5.55 13.17
C ILE A 192 -9.49 6.21 13.59
N LYS A 193 -10.03 5.81 14.74
CA LYS A 193 -11.24 6.45 15.28
C LYS A 193 -11.05 7.94 15.51
N ARG A 194 -9.91 8.34 16.07
CA ARG A 194 -9.60 9.77 16.32
C ARG A 194 -9.44 10.54 14.99
N VAL A 195 -8.77 9.94 13.98
CA VAL A 195 -8.69 10.51 12.63
C VAL A 195 -10.08 10.79 12.06
N ARG A 196 -11.00 9.82 12.12
CA ARG A 196 -12.36 9.99 11.61
C ARG A 196 -13.13 11.08 12.36
N GLN A 197 -12.97 11.15 13.69
CA GLN A 197 -13.60 12.21 14.50
C GLN A 197 -13.09 13.58 14.07
N PHE A 198 -11.78 13.75 13.95
CA PHE A 198 -11.17 15.00 13.53
C PHE A 198 -11.65 15.46 12.14
N LEU A 199 -11.68 14.54 11.17
CA LEU A 199 -12.15 14.87 9.82
C LEU A 199 -13.65 15.25 9.82
N ALA A 200 -14.47 14.56 10.62
CA ALA A 200 -15.89 14.89 10.75
C ALA A 200 -16.10 16.24 11.45
N GLU A 201 -15.33 16.59 12.47
CA GLU A 201 -15.34 17.91 13.14
C GLU A 201 -15.03 19.06 12.16
N LYS A 202 -14.31 18.77 11.08
CA LYS A 202 -13.97 19.73 10.02
C LYS A 202 -14.86 19.62 8.76
N ASP A 203 -15.98 18.90 8.82
CA ASP A 203 -16.89 18.64 7.69
C ASP A 203 -16.18 18.02 6.47
N ARG A 204 -15.16 17.17 6.70
CA ARG A 204 -14.42 16.49 5.64
C ARG A 204 -14.78 15.01 5.58
N THR A 205 -15.05 14.53 4.37
CA THR A 205 -15.31 13.11 4.10
C THR A 205 -14.29 12.58 3.12
N VAL A 206 -13.59 11.52 3.49
CA VAL A 206 -12.55 10.87 2.68
C VAL A 206 -12.47 9.38 3.03
N HIS A 207 -12.04 8.56 2.09
CA HIS A 207 -11.71 7.17 2.39
C HIS A 207 -10.38 7.09 3.13
N LEU A 208 -10.25 6.10 4.00
CA LEU A 208 -8.98 5.79 4.67
C LEU A 208 -8.41 4.48 4.15
N GLY A 209 -7.09 4.40 4.13
CA GLY A 209 -6.32 3.19 3.88
C GLY A 209 -5.24 2.99 4.93
N ILE A 210 -4.56 1.86 4.84
CA ILE A 210 -3.43 1.52 5.70
C ILE A 210 -2.26 0.99 4.87
N HIS A 211 -1.06 1.44 5.22
CA HIS A 211 0.22 0.93 4.73
C HIS A 211 1.12 0.65 5.93
N ALA A 212 1.60 -0.57 6.08
CA ALA A 212 2.39 -0.94 7.25
C ALA A 212 3.66 -1.70 6.85
N HIS A 213 4.80 -1.28 7.44
CA HIS A 213 6.05 -2.04 7.41
C HIS A 213 6.07 -3.10 8.53
N ASN A 214 6.95 -4.09 8.39
CA ASN A 214 6.91 -5.33 9.18
C ASN A 214 8.01 -5.44 10.22
N ASP A 215 8.58 -4.32 10.68
CA ASP A 215 9.74 -4.30 11.58
C ASP A 215 9.46 -4.93 12.95
N SER A 216 8.22 -4.85 13.42
CA SER A 216 7.75 -5.52 14.65
C SER A 216 6.98 -6.84 14.36
N GLU A 217 7.05 -7.35 13.12
CA GLU A 217 6.29 -8.52 12.66
C GLU A 217 4.75 -8.38 12.81
N THR A 218 4.25 -7.14 12.81
CA THR A 218 2.82 -6.85 13.05
C THR A 218 2.09 -6.29 11.82
N ALA A 219 2.75 -6.09 10.68
CA ALA A 219 2.15 -5.43 9.53
C ALA A 219 0.86 -6.10 9.02
N VAL A 220 0.82 -7.43 8.96
CA VAL A 220 -0.39 -8.18 8.58
C VAL A 220 -1.49 -7.98 9.61
N ALA A 221 -1.18 -8.10 10.90
CA ALA A 221 -2.15 -7.91 11.98
C ALA A 221 -2.70 -6.49 12.00
N ASN A 222 -1.83 -5.47 11.83
CA ASN A 222 -2.21 -4.06 11.75
C ASN A 222 -3.16 -3.79 10.58
N SER A 223 -2.88 -4.36 9.40
CA SER A 223 -3.74 -4.23 8.22
C SER A 223 -5.11 -4.88 8.44
N LEU A 224 -5.15 -6.09 9.01
CA LEU A 224 -6.42 -6.80 9.25
C LEU A 224 -7.27 -6.10 10.32
N ILE A 225 -6.67 -5.61 11.42
CA ILE A 225 -7.42 -4.92 12.47
C ILE A 225 -7.95 -3.57 11.99
N ALA A 226 -7.22 -2.88 11.11
CA ALA A 226 -7.69 -1.65 10.49
C ALA A 226 -8.95 -1.84 9.64
N VAL A 227 -9.11 -3.03 9.03
CA VAL A 227 -10.30 -3.39 8.24
C VAL A 227 -11.47 -3.82 9.14
N SER A 228 -11.21 -4.45 10.32
CA SER A 228 -12.20 -5.18 11.12
C SER A 228 -13.42 -4.34 11.50
N ASP A 229 -13.25 -3.06 11.80
CA ASP A 229 -14.32 -2.15 12.22
C ASP A 229 -14.88 -1.30 11.05
N SER A 230 -14.67 -1.75 9.79
CA SER A 230 -15.04 -0.99 8.59
C SER A 230 -14.40 0.41 8.56
N GLN A 231 -13.23 0.53 9.20
CA GLN A 231 -12.56 1.82 9.38
C GLN A 231 -11.75 2.23 8.16
N VAL A 232 -11.15 1.28 7.45
CA VAL A 232 -10.40 1.56 6.22
C VAL A 232 -11.05 0.86 5.02
N ARG A 233 -10.86 1.46 3.85
CA ARG A 233 -11.31 0.94 2.56
C ARG A 233 -10.19 0.35 1.73
N GLN A 234 -8.96 0.86 1.86
CA GLN A 234 -7.83 0.43 1.06
C GLN A 234 -6.74 -0.20 1.95
N VAL A 235 -6.20 -1.33 1.51
CA VAL A 235 -5.06 -2.01 2.16
C VAL A 235 -3.91 -2.06 1.17
N GLN A 236 -2.79 -1.42 1.54
CA GLN A 236 -1.56 -1.47 0.77
C GLN A 236 -0.62 -2.55 1.30
N GLY A 237 0.17 -3.15 0.41
CA GLY A 237 1.18 -4.13 0.76
C GLY A 237 1.89 -4.67 -0.46
N THR A 238 2.70 -5.70 -0.26
CA THR A 238 3.46 -6.33 -1.35
C THR A 238 3.22 -7.84 -1.40
N ILE A 239 3.31 -8.41 -2.59
CA ILE A 239 3.35 -9.88 -2.71
C ILE A 239 4.58 -10.40 -1.96
N ASN A 240 4.37 -11.43 -1.14
CA ASN A 240 5.38 -12.05 -0.28
C ASN A 240 5.97 -11.15 0.82
N GLY A 241 5.46 -9.93 0.99
CA GLY A 241 5.92 -9.01 2.03
C GLY A 241 7.28 -8.36 1.74
N PHE A 242 7.73 -8.32 0.48
CA PHE A 242 8.98 -7.65 0.13
C PHE A 242 8.96 -6.15 0.44
N GLY A 243 10.09 -5.58 0.79
CA GLY A 243 10.26 -4.16 1.11
C GLY A 243 11.55 -3.90 1.88
N GLU A 244 11.78 -2.63 2.19
CA GLU A 244 12.93 -2.24 3.02
C GLU A 244 12.95 -2.95 4.37
N ARG A 245 14.14 -3.12 4.94
CA ARG A 245 14.37 -3.67 6.30
C ARG A 245 13.74 -5.05 6.47
N CYS A 246 12.63 -5.15 7.23
CA CYS A 246 11.90 -6.40 7.49
C CYS A 246 10.72 -6.62 6.52
N GLY A 247 10.56 -5.75 5.52
CA GLY A 247 9.51 -5.85 4.51
C GLY A 247 8.24 -5.08 4.82
N ASN A 248 7.24 -5.28 3.97
CA ASN A 248 5.91 -4.68 4.03
C ASN A 248 4.84 -5.65 4.52
N ALA A 249 3.64 -5.15 4.70
CA ALA A 249 2.44 -5.96 4.89
C ALA A 249 2.30 -6.99 3.75
N ASN A 250 2.27 -8.27 4.11
CA ASN A 250 2.30 -9.36 3.14
C ASN A 250 0.91 -9.65 2.56
N LEU A 251 0.65 -9.23 1.32
CA LEU A 251 -0.63 -9.45 0.65
C LEU A 251 -0.97 -10.94 0.48
N THR A 252 0.02 -11.83 0.36
CA THR A 252 -0.28 -13.27 0.27
C THR A 252 -0.82 -13.87 1.57
N SER A 253 -0.68 -13.16 2.69
CA SER A 253 -1.30 -13.51 3.98
C SER A 253 -2.59 -12.72 4.22
N ILE A 254 -2.60 -11.43 3.85
CA ILE A 254 -3.74 -10.54 4.07
C ILE A 254 -4.94 -10.98 3.22
N ILE A 255 -4.75 -11.24 1.93
CA ILE A 255 -5.82 -11.59 1.00
C ILE A 255 -6.63 -12.81 1.47
N PRO A 256 -6.00 -13.96 1.76
CA PRO A 256 -6.76 -15.11 2.28
C PRO A 256 -7.44 -14.84 3.63
N ALA A 257 -6.78 -14.08 4.52
CA ALA A 257 -7.36 -13.73 5.82
C ALA A 257 -8.62 -12.85 5.66
N LEU A 258 -8.59 -11.83 4.80
CA LEU A 258 -9.76 -11.00 4.48
C LEU A 258 -10.91 -11.86 3.95
N ILE A 259 -10.62 -12.75 2.99
CA ILE A 259 -11.63 -13.57 2.30
C ILE A 259 -12.19 -14.67 3.21
N PHE A 260 -11.33 -15.50 3.81
CA PHE A 260 -11.76 -16.72 4.48
C PHE A 260 -12.02 -16.55 5.98
N LYS A 261 -11.36 -15.60 6.64
CA LYS A 261 -11.53 -15.38 8.09
C LYS A 261 -12.48 -14.22 8.41
N MET A 262 -12.44 -13.16 7.61
CA MET A 262 -13.24 -11.96 7.86
C MET A 262 -14.48 -11.86 6.96
N GLY A 263 -14.58 -12.69 5.90
CA GLY A 263 -15.71 -12.66 4.98
C GLY A 263 -15.82 -11.37 4.16
N VAL A 264 -14.72 -10.66 3.99
CA VAL A 264 -14.66 -9.39 3.26
C VAL A 264 -14.83 -9.63 1.76
N GLU A 265 -15.60 -8.77 1.10
CA GLU A 265 -15.73 -8.77 -0.35
C GLU A 265 -14.59 -7.95 -0.99
N CYS A 266 -13.88 -8.58 -1.94
CA CYS A 266 -12.87 -7.97 -2.79
C CYS A 266 -12.81 -8.71 -4.13
N GLU A 267 -12.31 -8.08 -5.19
CA GLU A 267 -12.29 -8.67 -6.52
C GLU A 267 -11.43 -9.94 -6.58
N VAL A 268 -10.31 -9.97 -5.87
CA VAL A 268 -9.39 -11.12 -5.76
C VAL A 268 -10.10 -12.42 -5.32
N ARG A 269 -11.22 -12.33 -4.59
CA ARG A 269 -12.00 -13.53 -4.20
C ARG A 269 -12.35 -14.42 -5.39
N LYS A 270 -12.63 -13.85 -6.55
CA LYS A 270 -13.00 -14.57 -7.77
C LYS A 270 -11.82 -15.31 -8.41
N HIS A 271 -10.59 -14.92 -8.04
CA HIS A 271 -9.34 -15.35 -8.67
C HIS A 271 -8.31 -15.84 -7.65
N ILE A 272 -8.74 -16.19 -6.45
CA ILE A 272 -7.85 -16.55 -5.33
C ILE A 272 -6.93 -17.75 -5.65
N ASP A 273 -7.35 -18.62 -6.54
CA ASP A 273 -6.56 -19.75 -7.05
C ASP A 273 -5.26 -19.31 -7.75
N LYS A 274 -5.19 -18.06 -8.25
CA LYS A 274 -3.99 -17.48 -8.89
C LYS A 274 -2.96 -16.95 -7.88
N LEU A 275 -3.32 -16.81 -6.60
CA LEU A 275 -2.43 -16.21 -5.59
C LEU A 275 -1.11 -16.95 -5.44
N TYR A 276 -1.13 -18.29 -5.45
CA TYR A 276 0.08 -19.12 -5.39
C TYR A 276 0.99 -18.85 -6.59
N THR A 277 0.42 -18.79 -7.80
CA THR A 277 1.17 -18.54 -9.03
C THR A 277 1.79 -17.14 -9.05
N ALA A 278 1.03 -16.12 -8.62
CA ALA A 278 1.55 -14.75 -8.49
C ALA A 278 2.70 -14.66 -7.49
N SER A 279 2.55 -15.29 -6.31
CA SER A 279 3.59 -15.37 -5.29
C SER A 279 4.88 -16.01 -5.83
N ARG A 280 4.76 -17.12 -6.56
CA ARG A 280 5.90 -17.83 -7.17
C ARG A 280 6.57 -16.98 -8.25
N LEU A 281 5.79 -16.38 -9.14
CA LEU A 281 6.29 -15.53 -10.22
C LEU A 281 7.15 -14.38 -9.70
N VAL A 282 6.70 -13.67 -8.66
CA VAL A 282 7.46 -12.56 -8.06
C VAL A 282 8.81 -13.04 -7.54
N ASN A 283 8.86 -14.18 -6.82
CA ASN A 283 10.13 -14.74 -6.34
C ASN A 283 11.07 -15.14 -7.50
N GLU A 284 10.55 -15.80 -8.52
CA GLU A 284 11.33 -16.27 -9.66
C GLU A 284 11.92 -15.11 -10.47
N LEU A 285 11.15 -14.06 -10.73
CA LEU A 285 11.61 -12.87 -11.44
C LEU A 285 12.62 -12.05 -10.62
N ALA A 286 12.43 -11.99 -9.31
CA ALA A 286 13.36 -11.35 -8.39
C ALA A 286 14.62 -12.21 -8.11
N ASN A 287 14.68 -13.45 -8.62
CA ASN A 287 15.73 -14.43 -8.33
C ASN A 287 15.92 -14.66 -6.82
N LEU A 288 14.83 -14.69 -6.07
CA LEU A 288 14.83 -14.94 -4.63
C LEU A 288 14.20 -16.28 -4.29
N PRO A 289 14.71 -17.03 -3.29
CA PRO A 289 14.15 -18.30 -2.89
C PRO A 289 12.75 -18.11 -2.29
N HIS A 290 11.82 -18.97 -2.67
CA HIS A 290 10.49 -18.98 -2.09
C HIS A 290 10.51 -19.48 -0.64
N ASN A 291 9.93 -18.73 0.30
CA ASN A 291 9.84 -19.14 1.70
C ASN A 291 8.91 -20.36 1.85
N ARG A 292 9.50 -21.52 2.21
CA ARG A 292 8.77 -22.77 2.37
C ARG A 292 7.67 -22.71 3.41
N TYR A 293 7.82 -21.90 4.44
CA TYR A 293 6.90 -21.80 5.58
C TYR A 293 5.97 -20.60 5.50
N GLN A 294 5.94 -19.91 4.35
CA GLN A 294 5.06 -18.75 4.17
C GLN A 294 3.60 -19.18 4.28
N PRO A 295 2.77 -18.48 5.07
CA PRO A 295 1.35 -18.78 5.16
C PRO A 295 0.67 -18.80 3.79
N TYR A 296 -0.23 -19.73 3.58
CA TYR A 296 -1.08 -19.96 2.39
C TYR A 296 -0.34 -20.36 1.11
N VAL A 297 0.86 -19.84 0.83
CA VAL A 297 1.58 -20.04 -0.44
C VAL A 297 2.87 -20.85 -0.29
N GLY A 298 3.32 -21.13 0.92
CA GLY A 298 4.51 -21.95 1.17
C GLY A 298 4.24 -23.43 1.00
N GLN A 299 5.25 -24.21 0.58
CA GLN A 299 5.12 -25.67 0.40
C GLN A 299 4.67 -26.41 1.66
N SER A 300 4.98 -25.86 2.84
CA SER A 300 4.63 -26.47 4.12
C SER A 300 3.34 -25.90 4.73
N ALA A 301 2.68 -24.95 4.08
CA ALA A 301 1.50 -24.26 4.64
C ALA A 301 0.37 -25.21 5.04
N PHE A 302 0.20 -26.31 4.30
CA PHE A 302 -0.84 -27.31 4.53
C PHE A 302 -0.27 -28.72 4.85
N ALA A 303 1.01 -28.78 5.24
CA ALA A 303 1.69 -30.05 5.51
C ALA A 303 1.62 -30.44 7.00
N HIS A 304 1.24 -31.68 7.27
CA HIS A 304 1.23 -32.26 8.61
C HIS A 304 2.28 -33.36 8.75
N LYS A 305 3.10 -33.29 9.82
CA LYS A 305 4.09 -34.32 10.16
C LYS A 305 3.73 -35.09 11.42
N GLY A 306 3.04 -34.46 12.37
CA GLY A 306 2.64 -35.11 13.63
C GLY A 306 1.59 -36.21 13.41
N GLY A 307 1.81 -37.42 13.94
CA GLY A 307 0.93 -38.57 13.72
C GLY A 307 -0.53 -38.31 14.15
N ILE A 308 -0.74 -37.59 15.25
CA ILE A 308 -2.09 -37.21 15.73
C ILE A 308 -2.79 -36.29 14.73
N HIS A 309 -2.08 -35.27 14.21
CA HIS A 309 -2.62 -34.33 13.22
C HIS A 309 -2.96 -35.04 11.90
N VAL A 310 -2.05 -35.88 11.41
CA VAL A 310 -2.29 -36.69 10.20
C VAL A 310 -3.50 -37.58 10.36
N SER A 311 -3.66 -38.22 11.52
CA SER A 311 -4.83 -39.08 11.82
C SER A 311 -6.13 -38.26 11.84
N ALA A 312 -6.13 -37.10 12.47
CA ALA A 312 -7.31 -36.23 12.53
C ALA A 312 -7.78 -35.80 11.13
N VAL A 313 -6.86 -35.28 10.30
CA VAL A 313 -7.18 -34.85 8.92
C VAL A 313 -7.68 -35.99 8.06
N LYS A 314 -7.12 -37.22 8.20
CA LYS A 314 -7.59 -38.38 7.49
C LYS A 314 -9.01 -38.81 7.88
N GLN A 315 -9.40 -38.62 9.14
CA GLN A 315 -10.74 -38.93 9.63
C GLN A 315 -11.75 -37.85 9.25
N ASN A 316 -11.38 -36.61 9.38
CA ASN A 316 -12.20 -35.45 9.02
C ASN A 316 -11.33 -34.28 8.60
N PRO A 317 -11.30 -33.92 7.29
CA PRO A 317 -10.54 -32.77 6.80
C PRO A 317 -10.91 -31.46 7.50
N LEU A 318 -12.13 -31.33 8.02
CA LEU A 318 -12.59 -30.11 8.73
C LEU A 318 -11.93 -29.90 10.11
N THR A 319 -11.11 -30.85 10.58
CA THR A 319 -10.36 -30.69 11.84
C THR A 319 -9.22 -29.64 11.72
N TYR A 320 -8.89 -29.25 10.51
CA TYR A 320 -7.99 -28.13 10.20
C TYR A 320 -8.64 -27.23 9.17
N GLU A 321 -8.48 -25.92 9.37
CA GLU A 321 -8.88 -24.95 8.37
C GLU A 321 -7.87 -24.93 7.20
N HIS A 322 -8.39 -24.76 6.00
CA HIS A 322 -7.63 -24.63 4.75
C HIS A 322 -7.67 -23.20 4.25
#